data_57ad9bb406e27fcf6b9ebdeb90020d85
#
_entry.id   57ad9bb406e27fcf6b9ebdeb90020d85
#
_cell.length_a   1.000
_cell.length_b   1.000
_cell.length_c   1.000
_cell.angle_alpha   90.00
_cell.angle_beta   90.00
_cell.angle_gamma   90.00
#
_symmetry.space_group_name_H-M   'P 1'
#
loop_
_entity.id
_entity.type
_entity.pdbx_description
1 polymer ?
#
loop_
_entity_poly.entity_id
_entity_poly.type
_entity_poly.pdbx_seq_one_letter_code
_entity_poly.pdbx_strand_id
1 'polypeptide(L)'
;KEMGALGGLLYTDPEWRKEVGKLTGGVDVVLDGAPAPSFANYVRAINPGARIVIYGSTAGDKFEITATGIFLKSASIVGSQVGDPQDFRDMLAFVEKHQIKPVIERSFPLAEAKEALLYLESSHKFGKVVVTI
;
A
#
# COMPACT_ATOMS: atom_id res chain seq x y z
N LYS A 1 4.25 13.35 3.04
CA LYS A 1 5.11 14.23 2.20
C LYS A 1 6.56 14.25 2.69
N GLU A 2 6.80 14.15 4.00
CA GLU A 2 8.15 14.15 4.59
C GLU A 2 9.06 13.05 4.06
N MET A 3 8.50 11.93 3.65
CA MET A 3 9.22 10.79 3.04
C MET A 3 9.33 10.88 1.51
N GLY A 4 9.07 12.03 0.90
CA GLY A 4 9.20 12.26 -0.54
C GLY A 4 7.93 12.01 -1.37
N ALA A 5 6.79 11.67 -0.75
CA ALA A 5 5.54 11.55 -1.49
C ALA A 5 5.06 12.91 -2.00
N LEU A 6 4.60 12.95 -3.27
CA LEU A 6 4.02 14.15 -3.88
C LEU A 6 2.76 14.61 -3.13
N GLY A 7 1.93 13.66 -2.69
CA GLY A 7 0.71 13.91 -1.95
C GLY A 7 0.16 12.66 -1.28
N GLY A 8 -0.95 12.81 -0.60
CA GLY A 8 -1.74 11.73 -0.02
C GLY A 8 -3.21 12.03 -0.19
N LEU A 9 -4.00 11.00 -0.46
CA LEU A 9 -5.44 11.10 -0.66
C LEU A 9 -6.12 10.03 0.19
N LEU A 10 -7.27 10.35 0.73
CA LEU A 10 -8.09 9.39 1.44
C LEU A 10 -8.96 8.64 0.43
N TYR A 11 -8.78 7.34 0.31
CA TYR A 11 -9.57 6.50 -0.60
C TYR A 11 -11.07 6.40 -0.21
N THR A 12 -11.41 6.83 0.99
CA THR A 12 -12.81 6.97 1.47
C THR A 12 -13.49 8.24 0.95
N ASP A 13 -12.74 9.21 0.41
CA ASP A 13 -13.29 10.38 -0.26
C ASP A 13 -13.79 9.95 -1.65
N PRO A 14 -15.07 10.14 -2.01
CA PRO A 14 -15.60 9.75 -3.32
C PRO A 14 -14.91 10.47 -4.50
N GLU A 15 -14.30 11.60 -4.28
CA GLU A 15 -13.62 12.40 -5.31
C GLU A 15 -12.12 12.06 -5.46
N TRP A 16 -11.55 11.21 -4.59
CA TRP A 16 -10.11 10.94 -4.56
C TRP A 16 -9.53 10.54 -5.93
N ARG A 17 -10.31 9.82 -6.74
CA ARG A 17 -9.88 9.41 -8.08
C ARG A 17 -9.60 10.60 -9.00
N LYS A 18 -10.46 11.63 -8.96
CA LYS A 18 -10.26 12.85 -9.76
C LYS A 18 -9.03 13.61 -9.28
N GLU A 19 -8.82 13.61 -7.97
CA GLU A 19 -7.67 14.27 -7.36
C GLU A 19 -6.35 13.56 -7.70
N VAL A 20 -6.34 12.21 -7.77
CA VAL A 20 -5.16 11.47 -8.29
C VAL A 20 -4.80 11.95 -9.70
N GLY A 21 -5.77 11.99 -10.61
CA GLY A 21 -5.53 12.46 -11.99
C GLY A 21 -5.00 13.89 -12.05
N LYS A 22 -5.52 14.79 -11.23
CA LYS A 22 -5.01 16.17 -11.14
C LYS A 22 -3.59 16.24 -10.59
N LEU A 23 -3.30 15.41 -9.58
CA LEU A 23 -2.01 15.43 -8.89
C LEU A 23 -0.89 14.84 -9.74
N THR A 24 -1.17 13.79 -10.53
CA THR A 24 -0.16 12.97 -11.21
C THR A 24 -0.26 12.98 -12.74
N GLY A 25 -1.37 13.41 -13.30
CA GLY A 25 -1.67 13.25 -14.74
C GLY A 25 -2.01 11.81 -15.15
N GLY A 26 -2.06 10.88 -14.20
CA GLY A 26 -2.28 9.45 -14.35
C GLY A 26 -1.22 8.62 -13.62
N VAL A 27 -1.44 7.32 -13.50
CA VAL A 27 -0.60 6.43 -12.70
C VAL A 27 -0.06 5.29 -13.56
N ASP A 28 1.26 5.10 -13.56
CA ASP A 28 1.93 4.04 -14.34
C ASP A 28 2.16 2.77 -13.51
N VAL A 29 2.35 2.91 -12.19
CA VAL A 29 2.56 1.78 -11.28
C VAL A 29 1.67 1.94 -10.05
N VAL A 30 0.94 0.88 -9.70
CA VAL A 30 0.14 0.79 -8.49
C VAL A 30 0.69 -0.35 -7.64
N LEU A 31 0.98 -0.09 -6.38
CA LEU A 31 1.28 -1.11 -5.36
C LEU A 31 0.10 -1.16 -4.40
N ASP A 32 -0.66 -2.26 -4.42
CA ASP A 32 -1.91 -2.36 -3.68
C ASP A 32 -1.91 -3.54 -2.71
N GLY A 33 -2.02 -3.23 -1.42
CA GLY A 33 -2.19 -4.21 -0.35
C GLY A 33 -3.63 -4.42 0.09
N ALA A 34 -4.60 -3.69 -0.52
CA ALA A 34 -6.01 -3.70 -0.11
C ALA A 34 -6.96 -3.37 -1.28
N PRO A 35 -6.96 -4.16 -2.37
CA PRO A 35 -7.66 -3.80 -3.61
C PRO A 35 -9.19 -3.74 -3.50
N ALA A 36 -9.80 -4.46 -2.55
CA ALA A 36 -11.25 -4.62 -2.48
C ALA A 36 -12.04 -3.30 -2.55
N PRO A 37 -11.73 -2.24 -1.75
CA PRO A 37 -12.49 -0.99 -1.81
C PRO A 37 -12.02 0.00 -2.88
N SER A 38 -10.83 -0.16 -3.44
CA SER A 38 -10.13 0.89 -4.20
C SER A 38 -9.95 0.58 -5.68
N PHE A 39 -9.86 -0.71 -6.06
CA PHE A 39 -9.51 -1.15 -7.41
C PHE A 39 -10.41 -0.53 -8.49
N ALA A 40 -11.71 -0.61 -8.34
CA ALA A 40 -12.68 -0.09 -9.32
C ALA A 40 -12.54 1.42 -9.56
N ASN A 41 -11.95 2.13 -8.61
CA ASN A 41 -11.73 3.56 -8.70
C ASN A 41 -10.39 3.89 -9.37
N TYR A 42 -9.27 3.36 -8.87
CA TYR A 42 -7.96 3.74 -9.41
C TYR A 42 -7.69 3.15 -10.80
N VAL A 43 -8.31 2.01 -11.17
CA VAL A 43 -8.18 1.46 -12.52
C VAL A 43 -8.60 2.42 -13.62
N ARG A 44 -9.41 3.41 -13.30
CA ARG A 44 -9.79 4.49 -14.21
C ARG A 44 -8.75 5.60 -14.29
N ALA A 45 -7.88 5.73 -13.30
CA ALA A 45 -6.84 6.75 -13.22
C ALA A 45 -5.46 6.29 -13.73
N ILE A 46 -5.31 4.99 -14.05
CA ILE A 46 -4.04 4.47 -14.60
C ILE A 46 -3.82 4.91 -16.06
N ASN A 47 -2.57 5.04 -16.43
CA ASN A 47 -2.14 5.30 -17.79
C ASN A 47 -2.17 4.04 -18.68
N PRO A 48 -2.16 4.16 -20.01
CA PRO A 48 -1.91 3.03 -20.88
C PRO A 48 -0.57 2.35 -20.58
N GLY A 49 -0.56 1.02 -20.53
CA GLY A 49 0.61 0.22 -20.18
C GLY A 49 0.89 0.11 -18.68
N ALA A 50 0.03 0.64 -17.82
CA ALA A 50 0.24 0.62 -16.37
C ALA A 50 0.35 -0.80 -15.81
N ARG A 51 1.14 -0.91 -14.72
CA ARG A 51 1.32 -2.15 -13.97
C ARG A 51 0.71 -2.03 -12.58
N ILE A 52 -0.19 -2.94 -12.25
CA ILE A 52 -0.83 -3.05 -10.94
C ILE A 52 -0.25 -4.26 -10.23
N VAL A 53 0.40 -4.05 -9.11
CA VAL A 53 0.97 -5.11 -8.27
C VAL A 53 0.12 -5.26 -7.02
N ILE A 54 -0.47 -6.45 -6.84
CA ILE A 54 -1.26 -6.80 -5.65
C ILE A 54 -0.38 -7.66 -4.75
N TYR A 55 -0.14 -7.19 -3.52
CA TYR A 55 0.70 -7.86 -2.54
C TYR A 55 -0.02 -8.13 -1.21
N GLY A 56 -1.32 -7.89 -1.12
CA GLY A 56 -2.11 -8.13 0.08
C GLY A 56 -3.60 -7.98 -0.15
N SER A 57 -4.38 -8.33 0.86
CA SER A 57 -5.85 -8.30 0.86
C SER A 57 -6.43 -7.76 2.18
N THR A 58 -5.75 -6.80 2.81
CA THR A 58 -6.07 -6.31 4.16
C THR A 58 -7.51 -5.81 4.32
N ALA A 59 -8.13 -5.31 3.24
CA ALA A 59 -9.51 -4.82 3.24
C ALA A 59 -10.52 -5.80 2.62
N GLY A 60 -10.13 -7.05 2.37
CA GLY A 60 -10.96 -8.12 1.82
C GLY A 60 -10.32 -8.81 0.62
N ASP A 61 -10.70 -10.07 0.38
CA ASP A 61 -10.10 -10.94 -0.64
C ASP A 61 -10.69 -10.75 -2.03
N LYS A 62 -11.89 -10.17 -2.12
CA LYS A 62 -12.66 -10.13 -3.36
C LYS A 62 -12.78 -8.72 -3.87
N PHE A 63 -12.48 -8.52 -5.13
CA PHE A 63 -12.72 -7.29 -5.86
C PHE A 63 -13.10 -7.60 -7.31
N GLU A 64 -13.83 -6.69 -7.94
CA GLU A 64 -14.29 -6.84 -9.30
C GLU A 64 -13.31 -6.20 -10.28
N ILE A 65 -13.07 -6.91 -11.41
CA ILE A 65 -12.25 -6.41 -12.51
C ILE A 65 -13.18 -6.12 -13.70
N THR A 66 -13.23 -4.86 -14.10
CA THR A 66 -13.87 -4.50 -15.36
C THR A 66 -12.89 -4.74 -16.51
N ALA A 67 -13.18 -5.71 -17.38
CA ALA A 67 -12.29 -6.11 -18.47
C ALA A 67 -11.86 -4.92 -19.34
N THR A 68 -12.78 -4.04 -19.70
CA THR A 68 -12.49 -2.81 -20.48
C THR A 68 -11.50 -1.88 -19.77
N GLY A 69 -11.49 -1.83 -18.45
CA GLY A 69 -10.54 -1.06 -17.67
C GLY A 69 -9.10 -1.56 -17.80
N ILE A 70 -8.92 -2.82 -18.19
CA ILE A 70 -7.61 -3.45 -18.33
C ILE A 70 -7.20 -3.50 -19.81
N PHE A 71 -8.01 -4.14 -20.70
CA PHE A 71 -7.53 -4.35 -22.07
C PHE A 71 -7.43 -3.07 -22.90
N LEU A 72 -8.35 -2.11 -22.75
CA LEU A 72 -8.26 -0.83 -23.47
C LEU A 72 -7.03 0.02 -23.08
N LYS A 73 -6.46 -0.28 -21.92
CA LYS A 73 -5.25 0.39 -21.43
C LYS A 73 -4.00 -0.47 -21.57
N SER A 74 -4.11 -1.69 -22.08
CA SER A 74 -3.00 -2.67 -22.10
C SER A 74 -2.33 -2.81 -20.71
N ALA A 75 -3.11 -2.69 -19.64
CA ALA A 75 -2.60 -2.75 -18.28
C ALA A 75 -2.32 -4.19 -17.85
N SER A 76 -1.36 -4.35 -16.94
CA SER A 76 -1.00 -5.64 -16.36
C SER A 76 -1.38 -5.70 -14.88
N ILE A 77 -1.93 -6.85 -14.44
CA ILE A 77 -2.14 -7.15 -13.02
C ILE A 77 -1.19 -8.28 -12.64
N VAL A 78 -0.38 -8.05 -11.62
CA VAL A 78 0.66 -8.98 -11.17
C VAL A 78 0.47 -9.24 -9.67
N GLY A 79 0.49 -10.51 -9.27
CA GLY A 79 0.57 -10.87 -7.85
C GLY A 79 2.03 -10.83 -7.38
N SER A 80 2.25 -10.38 -6.15
CA SER A 80 3.52 -10.45 -5.45
C SER A 80 3.29 -11.07 -4.09
N GLN A 81 4.15 -11.99 -3.70
CA GLN A 81 4.14 -12.61 -2.37
C GLN A 81 5.35 -12.16 -1.56
N VAL A 82 5.42 -12.60 -0.31
CA VAL A 82 6.62 -12.45 0.52
C VAL A 82 7.81 -13.13 -0.18
N GLY A 83 8.97 -12.50 -0.09
CA GLY A 83 10.20 -13.01 -0.69
C GLY A 83 10.74 -14.27 -0.02
N ASP A 84 11.76 -14.83 -0.61
CA ASP A 84 12.55 -15.92 -0.02
C ASP A 84 13.56 -15.40 1.04
N PRO A 85 14.32 -16.29 1.72
CA PRO A 85 15.33 -15.86 2.69
C PRO A 85 16.45 -14.99 2.10
N GLN A 86 16.71 -15.08 0.78
CA GLN A 86 17.70 -14.20 0.13
C GLN A 86 17.12 -12.80 -0.07
N ASP A 87 15.88 -12.71 -0.54
CA ASP A 87 15.16 -11.42 -0.67
C ASP A 87 15.12 -10.66 0.66
N PHE A 88 14.94 -11.39 1.78
CA PHE A 88 14.97 -10.78 3.11
C PHE A 88 16.35 -10.20 3.46
N ARG A 89 17.43 -10.93 3.18
CA ARG A 89 18.80 -10.43 3.40
C ARG A 89 19.10 -9.20 2.54
N ASP A 90 18.69 -9.25 1.28
CA ASP A 90 18.90 -8.15 0.33
C ASP A 90 18.10 -6.92 0.73
N MET A 91 16.88 -7.12 1.22
CA MET A 91 16.05 -6.04 1.80
C MET A 91 16.74 -5.40 3.01
N LEU A 92 17.29 -6.19 3.93
CA LEU A 92 18.01 -5.64 5.10
C LEU A 92 19.22 -4.83 4.68
N ALA A 93 20.03 -5.36 3.76
CA ALA A 93 21.18 -4.64 3.21
C ALA A 93 20.77 -3.33 2.51
N PHE A 94 19.66 -3.35 1.78
CA PHE A 94 19.10 -2.15 1.14
C PHE A 94 18.64 -1.11 2.18
N VAL A 95 17.92 -1.54 3.20
CA VAL A 95 17.45 -0.67 4.30
C VAL A 95 18.63 -0.01 5.01
N GLU A 96 19.67 -0.79 5.31
CA GLU A 96 20.90 -0.30 5.95
C GLU A 96 21.64 0.70 5.05
N LYS A 97 21.89 0.32 3.81
CA LYS A 97 22.59 1.17 2.82
C LYS A 97 21.92 2.52 2.62
N HIS A 98 20.60 2.54 2.58
CA HIS A 98 19.81 3.75 2.32
C HIS A 98 19.31 4.43 3.58
N GLN A 99 19.70 3.93 4.77
CA GLN A 99 19.28 4.49 6.07
C GLN A 99 17.77 4.65 6.20
N ILE A 100 17.01 3.68 5.65
CA ILE A 100 15.55 3.71 5.69
C ILE A 100 15.06 3.46 7.11
N LYS A 101 14.28 4.38 7.65
CA LYS A 101 13.70 4.26 8.99
C LYS A 101 12.18 4.15 8.88
N PRO A 102 11.57 3.07 9.41
CA PRO A 102 10.13 2.98 9.47
C PRO A 102 9.56 4.05 10.42
N VAL A 103 8.36 4.52 10.12
CA VAL A 103 7.63 5.37 11.05
C VAL A 103 7.12 4.49 12.19
N ILE A 104 7.60 4.73 13.41
CA ILE A 104 7.10 4.07 14.63
C ILE A 104 6.14 5.04 15.29
N GLU A 105 4.88 4.63 15.37
CA GLU A 105 3.84 5.42 16.01
C GLU A 105 3.83 5.21 17.53
N ARG A 106 3.95 3.95 17.95
CA ARG A 106 3.93 3.60 19.38
C ARG A 106 4.73 2.35 19.67
N SER A 107 5.43 2.39 20.81
CA SER A 107 6.13 1.22 21.37
C SER A 107 5.48 0.81 22.68
N PHE A 108 5.43 -0.49 22.92
CA PHE A 108 4.92 -1.11 24.14
C PHE A 108 5.99 -2.06 24.70
N PRO A 109 6.14 -2.19 26.02
CA PRO A 109 6.95 -3.26 26.58
C PRO A 109 6.25 -4.62 26.33
N LEU A 110 7.01 -5.72 26.33
CA LEU A 110 6.47 -7.07 26.12
C LEU A 110 5.33 -7.42 27.09
N ALA A 111 5.40 -6.94 28.32
CA ALA A 111 4.34 -7.15 29.32
C ALA A 111 2.98 -6.55 28.88
N GLU A 112 2.98 -5.58 27.98
CA GLU A 112 1.80 -4.90 27.44
C GLU A 112 1.47 -5.36 26.00
N ALA A 113 1.91 -6.56 25.60
CA ALA A 113 1.71 -7.05 24.22
C ALA A 113 0.22 -7.16 23.84
N LYS A 114 -0.65 -7.46 24.83
CA LYS A 114 -2.11 -7.48 24.61
C LYS A 114 -2.64 -6.09 24.24
N GLU A 115 -2.22 -5.07 24.96
CA GLU A 115 -2.58 -3.67 24.72
C GLU A 115 -2.04 -3.19 23.37
N ALA A 116 -0.85 -3.64 22.99
CA ALA A 116 -0.28 -3.37 21.67
C ALA A 116 -1.15 -3.95 20.53
N LEU A 117 -1.65 -5.18 20.68
CA LEU A 117 -2.55 -5.81 19.71
C LEU A 117 -3.89 -5.10 19.63
N LEU A 118 -4.49 -4.75 20.76
CA LEU A 118 -5.74 -3.97 20.79
C LEU A 118 -5.56 -2.60 20.16
N TYR A 119 -4.43 -1.95 20.40
CA TYR A 119 -4.10 -0.70 19.75
C TYR A 119 -3.92 -0.87 18.23
N LEU A 120 -3.29 -1.97 17.81
CA LEU A 120 -3.11 -2.28 16.39
C LEU A 120 -4.44 -2.50 15.65
N GLU A 121 -5.47 -3.02 16.33
CA GLU A 121 -6.82 -3.16 15.76
C GLU A 121 -7.57 -1.82 15.63
N SER A 122 -7.16 -0.79 16.36
CA SER A 122 -7.81 0.52 16.28
C SER A 122 -7.63 1.17 14.90
N SER A 123 -8.60 1.98 14.46
CA SER A 123 -8.63 2.58 13.13
C SER A 123 -7.76 3.85 12.97
N HIS A 124 -7.12 4.32 14.02
CA HIS A 124 -6.48 5.65 14.06
C HIS A 124 -4.95 5.62 14.06
N LYS A 125 -4.34 4.55 13.55
CA LYS A 125 -2.88 4.40 13.57
C LYS A 125 -2.23 4.87 12.26
N PHE A 126 -1.05 5.46 12.40
CA PHE A 126 -0.19 5.82 11.28
C PHE A 126 1.26 5.40 11.57
N GLY A 127 1.70 4.32 10.93
CA GLY A 127 3.03 3.77 11.15
C GLY A 127 3.00 2.40 11.82
N LYS A 128 4.09 2.00 12.44
CA LYS A 128 4.29 0.69 13.05
C LYS A 128 4.05 0.74 14.55
N VAL A 129 3.40 -0.30 15.07
CA VAL A 129 3.33 -0.60 16.50
C VAL A 129 4.44 -1.61 16.81
N VAL A 130 5.26 -1.28 17.79
CA VAL A 130 6.44 -2.08 18.16
C VAL A 130 6.30 -2.60 19.58
N VAL A 131 6.68 -3.86 19.80
CA VAL A 131 6.83 -4.43 21.13
C VAL A 131 8.33 -4.57 21.41
N THR A 132 8.78 -4.01 22.53
CA THR A 132 10.19 -4.07 22.96
C THR A 132 10.37 -5.18 24.01
N ILE A 133 11.49 -5.88 23.94
CA ILE A 133 11.89 -6.98 24.84
C ILE A 133 12.91 -6.43 25.84
#